data_3c7c4405002f174940d4908dd2248bf1
#
_entry.id   3c7c4405002f174940d4908dd2248bf1
#
_cell.length_a   1.000
_cell.length_b   1.000
_cell.length_c   1.000
_cell.angle_alpha   90.00
_cell.angle_beta   90.00
_cell.angle_gamma   90.00
#
_symmetry.space_group_name_H-M   'P 1'
#
loop_
_entity.id
_entity.type
_entity.pdbx_description
1 polymer ?
#
loop_
_entity_poly.entity_id
_entity_poly.type
_entity_poly.pdbx_seq_one_letter_code
_entity_poly.pdbx_strand_id
1 'polypeptide(L)' 'MSFDYSELRGRIIAKFGTIKAFAKAFGVTNVTMSNKLNGKITISPEDIVKMSEPGLLDIQPSEYHTYFFTQKVHR' A
#
# COMPACT_ATOMS: atom_id res chain seq x y z
N MET A 1 0.97 12.14 12.69
CA MET A 1 1.09 10.71 13.03
C MET A 1 1.18 9.94 11.73
N SER A 2 2.16 9.04 11.60
CA SER A 2 2.35 8.27 10.38
C SER A 2 2.04 6.80 10.62
N PHE A 3 1.58 6.13 9.56
CA PHE A 3 1.35 4.70 9.60
C PHE A 3 2.59 3.95 9.13
N ASP A 4 2.72 2.72 9.59
CA ASP A 4 3.77 1.82 9.14
C ASP A 4 3.20 0.94 8.02
N TYR A 5 3.73 1.10 6.81
CA TYR A 5 3.27 0.35 5.64
C TYR A 5 4.18 -0.83 5.31
N SER A 6 4.96 -1.33 6.27
CA SER A 6 5.87 -2.46 6.03
C SER A 6 5.11 -3.70 5.56
N GLU A 7 3.98 -4.01 6.17
CA GLU A 7 3.15 -5.15 5.76
C GLU A 7 2.60 -4.95 4.35
N LEU A 8 2.18 -3.72 4.04
CA LEU A 8 1.69 -3.40 2.70
C LEU A 8 2.79 -3.56 1.65
N ARG A 9 4.01 -3.08 1.94
CA ARG A 9 5.16 -3.26 1.05
C ARG A 9 5.44 -4.73 0.82
N GLY A 10 5.41 -5.53 1.88
CA GLY A 10 5.61 -6.98 1.78
C GLY A 10 4.59 -7.63 0.86
N ARG A 11 3.34 -7.23 0.98
CA ARG A 11 2.27 -7.74 0.13
C ARG A 11 2.49 -7.36 -1.33
N ILE A 12 2.91 -6.11 -1.59
CA ILE A 12 3.21 -5.64 -2.94
C ILE A 12 4.33 -6.46 -3.55
N ILE A 13 5.43 -6.67 -2.84
CA ILE A 13 6.56 -7.44 -3.33
C ILE A 13 6.15 -8.89 -3.58
N ALA A 14 5.35 -9.47 -2.68
CA ALA A 14 4.89 -10.85 -2.84
C ALA A 14 4.04 -11.03 -4.09
N LYS A 15 3.23 -10.03 -4.45
CA LYS A 15 2.31 -10.13 -5.59
C LYS A 15 2.91 -9.64 -6.90
N PHE A 16 3.73 -8.60 -6.86
CA PHE A 16 4.22 -7.92 -8.07
C PHE A 16 5.74 -7.95 -8.24
N GLY A 17 6.48 -8.33 -7.23
CA GLY A 17 7.92 -8.39 -7.27
C GLY A 17 8.62 -7.07 -6.99
N THR A 18 8.08 -5.96 -7.45
CA THR A 18 8.65 -4.62 -7.23
C THR A 18 7.53 -3.59 -7.03
N ILE A 19 7.87 -2.50 -6.36
CA ILE A 19 6.95 -1.36 -6.20
C ILE A 19 6.62 -0.74 -7.56
N LYS A 20 7.62 -0.67 -8.46
CA LYS A 20 7.42 -0.13 -9.80
C LYS A 20 6.37 -0.91 -10.59
N ALA A 21 6.41 -2.24 -10.51
CA ALA A 21 5.43 -3.08 -11.20
C ALA A 21 4.02 -2.85 -10.65
N PHE A 22 3.89 -2.74 -9.33
CA PHE A 22 2.61 -2.45 -8.70
C PHE A 22 2.10 -1.05 -9.08
N ALA A 23 2.97 -0.05 -9.08
CA ALA A 23 2.61 1.31 -9.47
C ALA A 23 2.01 1.33 -10.88
N LYS A 24 2.64 0.61 -11.80
CA LYS A 24 2.15 0.50 -13.17
C LYS A 24 0.77 -0.14 -13.22
N ALA A 25 0.57 -1.23 -12.50
CA ALA A 25 -0.72 -1.92 -12.45
C ALA A 25 -1.80 -1.04 -11.81
N PHE A 26 -1.44 -0.28 -10.78
CA PHE A 26 -2.34 0.65 -10.10
C PHE A 26 -2.70 1.86 -10.97
N GLY A 27 -1.79 2.28 -11.87
CA GLY A 27 -2.02 3.39 -12.78
C GLY A 27 -1.35 4.70 -12.35
N VAL A 28 -0.29 4.63 -11.56
CA VAL A 28 0.48 5.80 -11.14
C VAL A 28 1.97 5.58 -11.42
N THR A 29 2.76 6.65 -11.29
CA THR A 29 4.20 6.54 -11.45
C THR A 29 4.82 5.86 -10.22
N ASN A 30 6.01 5.30 -10.40
CA ASN A 30 6.77 4.71 -9.31
C ASN A 30 7.03 5.74 -8.19
N VAL A 31 7.33 6.99 -8.56
CA VAL A 31 7.56 8.06 -7.59
C VAL A 31 6.31 8.31 -6.75
N THR A 32 5.15 8.41 -7.39
CA THR A 32 3.88 8.62 -6.68
C THR A 32 3.58 7.47 -5.71
N MET A 33 3.75 6.24 -6.15
CA MET A 33 3.52 5.08 -5.29
C MET A 33 4.50 5.06 -4.12
N SER A 34 5.77 5.31 -4.37
CA SER A 34 6.78 5.38 -3.31
C SER A 34 6.45 6.46 -2.29
N ASN A 35 5.98 7.62 -2.74
CA ASN A 35 5.59 8.70 -1.83
C ASN A 35 4.39 8.33 -0.96
N LYS A 36 3.43 7.58 -1.51
CA LYS A 36 2.31 7.07 -0.71
C LYS A 36 2.80 6.09 0.36
N LEU A 37 3.69 5.20 0.00
CA LEU A 37 4.22 4.19 0.94
C LEU A 37 5.17 4.78 1.97
N ASN A 38 5.78 5.94 1.67
CA ASN A 38 6.64 6.66 2.61
C ASN A 38 5.88 7.66 3.47
N GLY A 39 4.57 7.80 3.28
CA GLY A 39 3.75 8.70 4.06
C GLY A 39 3.78 10.16 3.59
N LYS A 40 4.45 10.45 2.47
CA LYS A 40 4.51 11.82 1.92
C LYS A 40 3.21 12.22 1.23
N ILE A 41 2.49 11.24 0.68
CA ILE A 41 1.18 11.43 0.07
C ILE A 41 0.22 10.50 0.80
N THR A 42 -0.91 11.02 1.23
CA THR A 42 -1.91 10.24 1.94
C THR A 42 -2.49 9.14 1.04
N ILE A 43 -2.61 7.93 1.58
CA ILE A 43 -3.36 6.87 0.93
C ILE A 43 -4.84 7.11 1.25
N SER A 44 -5.62 7.49 0.24
CA SER A 44 -7.03 7.79 0.42
C SER A 44 -7.86 6.51 0.61
N PRO A 45 -9.09 6.61 1.15
CA PRO A 45 -9.98 5.45 1.21
C PRO A 45 -10.21 4.80 -0.16
N GLU A 46 -10.30 5.59 -1.22
CA GLU A 46 -10.46 5.07 -2.57
C GLU A 46 -9.23 4.29 -3.01
N ASP A 47 -8.03 4.77 -2.64
CA ASP A 47 -6.78 4.05 -2.91
C ASP A 47 -6.77 2.70 -2.20
N ILE A 48 -7.23 2.67 -0.95
CA ILE A 48 -7.29 1.43 -0.17
C ILE A 48 -8.17 0.41 -0.88
N VAL A 49 -9.36 0.81 -1.30
CA VAL A 49 -10.29 -0.08 -1.99
C VAL A 49 -9.68 -0.57 -3.30
N LYS A 50 -9.08 0.33 -4.07
CA LYS A 50 -8.48 -0.04 -5.36
C LYS A 50 -7.29 -0.98 -5.19
N MET A 51 -6.38 -0.68 -4.26
CA MET A 51 -5.23 -1.54 -3.98
C MET A 51 -5.65 -2.93 -3.53
N SER A 52 -6.80 -3.04 -2.86
CA SER A 52 -7.28 -4.28 -2.28
C SER A 52 -8.03 -5.16 -3.27
N GLU A 53 -8.26 -4.70 -4.50
CA GLU A 53 -8.98 -5.48 -5.50
C GLU A 53 -8.29 -6.83 -5.78
N PRO A 54 -9.06 -7.88 -6.12
CA PRO A 54 -8.47 -9.20 -6.40
C PRO A 54 -7.42 -9.18 -7.51
N GLY A 55 -7.56 -8.27 -8.49
CA GLY A 55 -6.58 -8.11 -9.56
C GLY A 55 -5.30 -7.39 -9.14
N LEU A 56 -5.25 -6.81 -7.96
CA LEU A 56 -4.10 -6.11 -7.40
C LEU A 56 -3.57 -6.88 -6.19
N LEU A 57 -3.84 -6.42 -4.97
CA LEU A 57 -3.26 -7.05 -3.78
C LEU A 57 -4.17 -8.10 -3.15
N ASP A 58 -5.45 -8.14 -3.53
CA ASP A 58 -6.41 -9.11 -3.00
C ASP A 58 -6.44 -9.09 -1.46
N ILE A 59 -6.64 -7.90 -0.89
CA ILE A 59 -6.71 -7.70 0.55
C ILE A 59 -8.18 -7.65 0.97
N GLN A 60 -8.54 -8.46 1.94
CA GLN A 60 -9.90 -8.47 2.48
C GLN A 60 -10.13 -7.27 3.41
N PRO A 61 -11.37 -6.74 3.51
CA PRO A 61 -11.65 -5.63 4.44
C PRO A 61 -11.22 -5.92 5.88
N SER A 62 -11.30 -7.17 6.32
CA SER A 62 -10.86 -7.57 7.66
C SER A 62 -9.35 -7.39 7.87
N GLU A 63 -8.58 -7.25 6.78
CA GLU A 63 -7.14 -7.09 6.84
C GLU A 63 -6.69 -5.63 6.66
N TYR A 64 -7.62 -4.71 6.44
CA TYR A 64 -7.27 -3.30 6.18
C TYR A 64 -6.45 -2.70 7.32
N HIS A 65 -6.79 -3.01 8.56
CA HIS A 65 -6.06 -2.48 9.71
C HIS A 65 -4.57 -2.86 9.64
N THR A 66 -4.29 -4.12 9.34
CA THR A 66 -2.91 -4.62 9.28
C THR A 66 -2.09 -3.92 8.19
N TYR A 67 -2.69 -3.73 7.02
CA TYR A 67 -1.94 -3.20 5.87
C TYR A 67 -1.92 -1.67 5.82
N PHE A 68 -3.00 -1.01 6.23
CA PHE A 68 -3.17 0.42 5.99
C PHE A 68 -3.20 1.27 7.26
N PHE A 69 -3.45 0.68 8.41
CA PHE A 69 -3.67 1.43 9.64
C PHE A 69 -2.77 1.02 10.81
N THR A 70 -1.73 0.26 10.56
CA THR A 70 -0.74 -0.06 11.60
C THR A 70 0.07 1.20 11.90
N GLN A 71 0.07 1.62 13.15
CA GLN A 71 0.81 2.81 13.57
C GLN A 71 2.29 2.50 13.76
N LYS A 72 3.15 3.46 13.39
CA LYS A 72 4.56 3.35 13.73
C LYS A 72 4.74 3.42 15.23
N VAL A 73 5.57 2.53 15.74
CA VAL A 73 5.95 2.51 17.15
C VAL A 73 7.34 3.13 17.26
N HIS A 74 7.44 4.18 18.05
CA HIS A 74 8.72 4.80 18.38
C HIS A 74 9.20 4.29 19.73
N ARG A 75 10.42 3.82 19.76
CA ARG A 75 11.04 3.33 20.99
C ARG A 75 12.33 4.06 21.25
#